data_c12db354bfda3103cd08d8fff2efdbdd
#
_entry.id   c12db354bfda3103cd08d8fff2efdbdd
#
_cell.length_a   1.000
_cell.length_b   1.000
_cell.length_c   1.000
_cell.angle_alpha   90.00
_cell.angle_beta   90.00
_cell.angle_gamma   90.00
#
_symmetry.space_group_name_H-M   'P 1'
#
loop_
_entity.id
_entity.type
_entity.pdbx_description
1 polymer ?
#
loop_
_entity_poly.entity_id
_entity_poly.type
_entity_poly.pdbx_seq_one_letter_code
_entity_poly.pdbx_strand_id
1 'polypeptide(L)'
;MAPRSNDDADMITGWEHITPEFLWNTELARRVRYLDDFERAEVRDALEVAFDAHEGQRRKSGEPYITHPVAVAAILAEMELDHESLVAGLLHDTVEDTQAVTFESLEKRYGTAVRRIVEGETKVSKVSSSLSKEEQRNGGATDSVATAMASASTEDVKSEDLAQMFLAMTEEVRIIIVKLADRLHNMRTLEGLKPAKRVKIAKETLLVFAPLAKLLGMYKIKNELEDLSFRYAYPNEYADMARRCDELSKQQEDLVQKAALTLQERMQDDDFLRGSTVGVTIQAKSKELYGLHRQLRQSETQNRGAFAKNGEVKTIEDIFQVAQIRIILHDTGNLAGLSSEARQVQASRVCYHVLGIVHAMWPRVPGNMKDYIATPKLIGYKALHTVVLP
;
A
#
# COMPACT_ATOMS: atom_id res chain seq x y z
N MET A 1 -12.88 58.39 8.31
CA MET A 1 -13.77 57.23 8.11
C MET A 1 -13.67 56.85 6.63
N ALA A 2 -12.86 55.87 6.29
CA ALA A 2 -12.79 55.31 4.95
C ALA A 2 -13.52 53.96 4.98
N PRO A 3 -14.30 53.59 3.97
CA PRO A 3 -15.03 52.33 3.95
C PRO A 3 -14.05 51.15 3.70
N ARG A 4 -14.22 50.10 4.51
CA ARG A 4 -13.53 48.80 4.29
C ARG A 4 -14.08 48.20 2.99
N SER A 5 -13.20 47.83 2.07
CA SER A 5 -13.51 47.09 0.84
C SER A 5 -13.97 45.68 1.21
N ASN A 6 -15.16 45.35 0.73
CA ASN A 6 -15.77 44.01 0.79
C ASN A 6 -15.23 43.11 -0.37
N ASP A 7 -13.96 42.73 -0.33
CA ASP A 7 -13.36 41.90 -1.37
C ASP A 7 -12.98 40.47 -0.89
N ASP A 8 -13.55 40.03 0.27
CA ASP A 8 -13.25 38.66 0.81
C ASP A 8 -14.41 37.67 0.67
N ALA A 9 -15.33 37.89 -0.22
CA ALA A 9 -16.50 37.02 -0.35
C ALA A 9 -16.78 36.57 -1.78
N ASP A 10 -15.84 35.95 -2.49
CA ASP A 10 -16.18 35.15 -3.70
C ASP A 10 -15.01 34.28 -4.18
N MET A 11 -14.36 33.53 -3.29
CA MET A 11 -13.81 32.24 -3.71
C MET A 11 -14.94 31.23 -3.59
N ILE A 12 -15.79 31.17 -4.60
CA ILE A 12 -16.74 30.08 -4.82
C ILE A 12 -15.87 28.81 -4.96
N THR A 13 -15.75 28.10 -3.86
CA THR A 13 -15.08 26.81 -3.82
C THR A 13 -15.96 25.85 -4.63
N GLY A 14 -15.43 25.28 -5.72
CA GLY A 14 -16.13 24.40 -6.67
C GLY A 14 -16.64 23.06 -6.09
N TRP A 15 -17.07 23.05 -4.83
CA TRP A 15 -17.57 21.91 -4.07
C TRP A 15 -19.10 21.90 -3.95
N GLU A 16 -19.81 22.90 -4.48
CA GLU A 16 -21.28 23.00 -4.42
C GLU A 16 -22.02 21.91 -5.22
N HIS A 17 -21.29 21.16 -6.03
CA HIS A 17 -21.85 20.09 -6.88
C HIS A 17 -21.66 18.68 -6.33
N ILE A 18 -21.08 18.53 -5.13
CA ILE A 18 -20.89 17.21 -4.54
C ILE A 18 -22.23 16.72 -3.97
N THR A 19 -22.75 15.68 -4.61
CA THR A 19 -23.91 14.91 -4.17
C THR A 19 -23.57 13.44 -4.04
N PRO A 20 -24.35 12.64 -3.28
CA PRO A 20 -24.14 11.18 -3.24
C PRO A 20 -24.12 10.54 -4.64
N GLU A 21 -25.01 10.98 -5.53
CA GLU A 21 -25.08 10.51 -6.92
C GLU A 21 -23.82 10.84 -7.71
N PHE A 22 -23.27 12.05 -7.55
CA PHE A 22 -22.03 12.46 -8.18
C PHE A 22 -20.87 11.58 -7.69
N LEU A 23 -20.72 11.42 -6.38
CA LEU A 23 -19.65 10.60 -5.77
C LEU A 23 -19.76 9.12 -6.17
N TRP A 24 -21.00 8.60 -6.21
CA TRP A 24 -21.24 7.25 -6.69
C TRP A 24 -20.75 7.05 -8.13
N ASN A 25 -21.18 7.91 -9.03
CA ASN A 25 -20.89 7.77 -10.46
C ASN A 25 -19.42 8.01 -10.80
N THR A 26 -18.75 8.95 -10.12
CA THR A 26 -17.35 9.29 -10.38
C THR A 26 -16.38 8.36 -9.69
N GLU A 27 -16.64 7.94 -8.44
CA GLU A 27 -15.66 7.27 -7.60
C GLU A 27 -15.95 5.77 -7.43
N LEU A 28 -17.20 5.35 -7.24
CA LEU A 28 -17.50 3.99 -6.78
C LEU A 28 -18.11 3.09 -7.87
N ALA A 29 -19.09 3.55 -8.64
CA ALA A 29 -19.88 2.70 -9.52
C ALA A 29 -19.05 1.81 -10.46
N ARG A 30 -17.94 2.33 -10.99
CA ARG A 30 -17.06 1.56 -11.88
C ARG A 30 -16.21 0.55 -11.10
N ARG A 31 -15.81 0.90 -9.88
CA ARG A 31 -14.91 0.08 -9.05
C ARG A 31 -15.61 -1.10 -8.40
N VAL A 32 -16.93 -0.97 -8.12
CA VAL A 32 -17.74 -2.01 -7.44
C VAL A 32 -18.49 -2.94 -8.40
N ARG A 33 -18.09 -3.04 -9.66
CA ARG A 33 -18.77 -3.89 -10.67
C ARG A 33 -18.67 -5.39 -10.39
N TYR A 34 -17.72 -5.81 -9.56
CA TYR A 34 -17.54 -7.19 -9.13
C TYR A 34 -18.58 -7.64 -8.08
N LEU A 35 -19.23 -6.68 -7.42
CA LEU A 35 -20.31 -6.93 -6.47
C LEU A 35 -21.65 -7.21 -7.23
N ASP A 36 -22.54 -7.97 -6.61
CA ASP A 36 -23.87 -8.17 -7.12
C ASP A 36 -24.78 -6.94 -6.93
N ASP A 37 -26.02 -7.00 -7.41
CA ASP A 37 -26.94 -5.85 -7.37
C ASP A 37 -27.34 -5.48 -5.95
N PHE A 38 -27.53 -6.48 -5.07
CA PHE A 38 -27.89 -6.28 -3.68
C PHE A 38 -26.71 -5.61 -2.92
N GLU A 39 -25.52 -6.17 -3.05
CA GLU A 39 -24.30 -5.65 -2.43
C GLU A 39 -24.00 -4.21 -2.87
N ARG A 40 -24.17 -3.90 -4.17
CA ARG A 40 -24.02 -2.53 -4.67
C ARG A 40 -25.05 -1.57 -4.10
N ALA A 41 -26.29 -2.03 -3.89
CA ALA A 41 -27.33 -1.23 -3.29
C ALA A 41 -27.01 -0.88 -1.82
N GLU A 42 -26.46 -1.83 -1.05
CA GLU A 42 -26.02 -1.58 0.33
C GLU A 42 -24.85 -0.59 0.39
N VAL A 43 -23.86 -0.70 -0.49
CA VAL A 43 -22.74 0.27 -0.56
C VAL A 43 -23.24 1.66 -0.93
N ARG A 44 -24.23 1.76 -1.84
CA ARG A 44 -24.83 3.05 -2.21
C ARG A 44 -25.63 3.65 -1.05
N ASP A 45 -26.40 2.84 -0.35
CA ASP A 45 -27.15 3.25 0.84
C ASP A 45 -26.19 3.76 1.95
N ALA A 46 -25.05 3.08 2.16
CA ALA A 46 -24.03 3.51 3.11
C ALA A 46 -23.37 4.85 2.72
N LEU A 47 -23.19 5.09 1.42
CA LEU A 47 -22.71 6.38 0.91
C LEU A 47 -23.69 7.51 1.25
N GLU A 48 -25.00 7.30 1.08
CA GLU A 48 -26.03 8.29 1.44
C GLU A 48 -26.00 8.59 2.95
N VAL A 49 -25.91 7.55 3.79
CA VAL A 49 -25.79 7.70 5.25
C VAL A 49 -24.52 8.45 5.64
N ALA A 50 -23.38 8.14 5.05
CA ALA A 50 -22.12 8.82 5.31
C ALA A 50 -22.17 10.28 4.87
N PHE A 51 -22.80 10.56 3.73
CA PHE A 51 -22.98 11.92 3.22
C PHE A 51 -23.78 12.80 4.18
N ASP A 52 -24.95 12.31 4.63
CA ASP A 52 -25.80 13.00 5.57
C ASP A 52 -25.13 13.19 6.94
N ALA A 53 -24.42 12.16 7.43
CA ALA A 53 -23.73 12.20 8.71
C ALA A 53 -22.60 13.26 8.74
N HIS A 54 -21.93 13.49 7.62
CA HIS A 54 -20.83 14.46 7.51
C HIS A 54 -21.26 15.80 6.89
N GLU A 55 -22.56 16.08 6.81
CA GLU A 55 -23.06 17.33 6.25
C GLU A 55 -22.43 18.55 6.95
N GLY A 56 -21.95 19.50 6.17
CA GLY A 56 -21.30 20.72 6.68
C GLY A 56 -19.88 20.54 7.23
N GLN A 57 -19.39 19.32 7.40
CA GLN A 57 -18.02 19.07 7.86
C GLN A 57 -17.03 19.28 6.73
N ARG A 58 -15.85 19.83 7.07
CA ARG A 58 -14.74 20.04 6.11
C ARG A 58 -13.43 19.50 6.64
N ARG A 59 -12.62 18.98 5.74
CA ARG A 59 -11.22 18.61 6.01
C ARG A 59 -10.35 19.84 6.18
N LYS A 60 -9.14 19.67 6.74
CA LYS A 60 -8.16 20.77 6.89
C LYS A 60 -7.66 21.33 5.56
N SER A 61 -7.78 20.60 4.48
CA SER A 61 -7.55 21.00 3.09
C SER A 61 -8.69 21.87 2.53
N GLY A 62 -9.85 21.97 3.22
CA GLY A 62 -11.01 22.77 2.83
C GLY A 62 -12.09 22.00 2.06
N GLU A 63 -11.83 20.80 1.59
CA GLU A 63 -12.79 19.92 0.90
C GLU A 63 -13.86 19.37 1.86
N PRO A 64 -15.07 19.03 1.36
CA PRO A 64 -16.09 18.35 2.16
C PRO A 64 -15.56 17.04 2.76
N TYR A 65 -15.90 16.77 4.03
CA TYR A 65 -15.36 15.60 4.74
C TYR A 65 -15.70 14.27 4.05
N ILE A 66 -16.87 14.18 3.44
CA ILE A 66 -17.34 12.98 2.72
C ILE A 66 -16.36 12.46 1.65
N THR A 67 -15.51 13.32 1.10
CA THR A 67 -14.51 12.89 0.11
C THR A 67 -13.52 11.87 0.70
N HIS A 68 -13.31 11.91 2.02
CA HIS A 68 -12.42 10.96 2.70
C HIS A 68 -13.00 9.54 2.78
N PRO A 69 -14.16 9.27 3.38
CA PRO A 69 -14.70 7.92 3.44
C PRO A 69 -14.97 7.33 2.04
N VAL A 70 -15.35 8.17 1.08
CA VAL A 70 -15.49 7.72 -0.32
C VAL A 70 -14.16 7.27 -0.91
N ALA A 71 -13.08 8.01 -0.68
CA ALA A 71 -11.75 7.60 -1.14
C ALA A 71 -11.25 6.34 -0.43
N VAL A 72 -11.56 6.16 0.87
CA VAL A 72 -11.27 4.91 1.60
C VAL A 72 -12.01 3.73 0.97
N ALA A 73 -13.32 3.86 0.72
CA ALA A 73 -14.10 2.82 0.06
C ALA A 73 -13.59 2.53 -1.37
N ALA A 74 -13.16 3.56 -2.11
CA ALA A 74 -12.56 3.38 -3.44
C ALA A 74 -11.25 2.59 -3.39
N ILE A 75 -10.38 2.82 -2.38
CA ILE A 75 -9.16 2.04 -2.16
C ILE A 75 -9.50 0.57 -1.85
N LEU A 76 -10.53 0.32 -1.02
CA LEU A 76 -10.99 -1.03 -0.70
C LEU A 76 -11.58 -1.73 -1.93
N ALA A 77 -12.37 -1.01 -2.74
CA ALA A 77 -12.94 -1.53 -3.99
C ALA A 77 -11.87 -1.85 -5.05
N GLU A 78 -10.76 -1.09 -5.13
CA GLU A 78 -9.62 -1.44 -5.99
C GLU A 78 -8.92 -2.75 -5.61
N MET A 79 -9.15 -3.24 -4.40
CA MET A 79 -8.68 -4.54 -3.92
C MET A 79 -9.75 -5.64 -4.02
N GLU A 80 -10.92 -5.31 -4.58
CA GLU A 80 -12.06 -6.22 -4.74
C GLU A 80 -12.51 -6.85 -3.40
N LEU A 81 -12.56 -6.05 -2.33
CA LEU A 81 -13.05 -6.50 -1.03
C LEU A 81 -14.58 -6.64 -1.02
N ASP A 82 -15.08 -7.42 -0.06
CA ASP A 82 -16.51 -7.63 0.14
C ASP A 82 -17.26 -6.32 0.46
N HIS A 83 -18.58 -6.31 0.21
CA HIS A 83 -19.42 -5.13 0.41
C HIS A 83 -19.42 -4.65 1.87
N GLU A 84 -19.35 -5.55 2.85
CA GLU A 84 -19.31 -5.20 4.28
C GLU A 84 -18.05 -4.36 4.62
N SER A 85 -16.91 -4.69 4.02
CA SER A 85 -15.67 -3.90 4.14
C SER A 85 -15.81 -2.51 3.52
N LEU A 86 -16.48 -2.40 2.36
CA LEU A 86 -16.73 -1.12 1.69
C LEU A 86 -17.69 -0.24 2.51
N VAL A 87 -18.78 -0.84 3.00
CA VAL A 87 -19.75 -0.18 3.89
C VAL A 87 -19.05 0.32 5.16
N ALA A 88 -18.23 -0.53 5.78
CA ALA A 88 -17.42 -0.14 6.94
C ALA A 88 -16.45 1.00 6.61
N GLY A 89 -15.81 0.98 5.43
CA GLY A 89 -14.94 2.05 4.95
C GLY A 89 -15.66 3.38 4.73
N LEU A 90 -16.93 3.37 4.30
CA LEU A 90 -17.75 4.57 4.18
C LEU A 90 -18.19 5.12 5.55
N LEU A 91 -18.37 4.25 6.54
CA LEU A 91 -18.98 4.61 7.82
C LEU A 91 -18.00 4.63 9.00
N HIS A 92 -16.68 4.39 8.76
CA HIS A 92 -15.69 4.18 9.83
C HIS A 92 -15.56 5.36 10.80
N ASP A 93 -15.66 6.59 10.31
CA ASP A 93 -15.55 7.81 11.11
C ASP A 93 -16.91 8.32 11.62
N THR A 94 -18.05 7.80 11.11
CA THR A 94 -19.38 8.37 11.41
C THR A 94 -19.76 8.27 12.88
N VAL A 95 -19.37 7.21 13.58
CA VAL A 95 -19.70 7.01 14.99
C VAL A 95 -18.81 7.87 15.91
N GLU A 96 -17.55 8.14 15.53
CA GLU A 96 -16.64 8.97 16.30
C GLU A 96 -16.84 10.46 16.06
N ASP A 97 -17.03 10.86 14.82
CA ASP A 97 -17.02 12.26 14.39
C ASP A 97 -18.42 12.88 14.28
N THR A 98 -19.48 12.08 14.46
CA THR A 98 -20.87 12.55 14.38
C THR A 98 -21.73 12.00 15.53
N GLN A 99 -22.92 12.57 15.71
CA GLN A 99 -23.95 12.05 16.62
C GLN A 99 -25.10 11.35 15.86
N ALA A 100 -25.02 11.32 14.54
CA ALA A 100 -26.09 10.82 13.68
C ALA A 100 -26.14 9.28 13.62
N VAL A 101 -25.00 8.61 13.83
CA VAL A 101 -24.85 7.16 13.68
C VAL A 101 -24.32 6.55 14.98
N THR A 102 -24.94 5.43 15.42
CA THR A 102 -24.48 4.64 16.57
C THR A 102 -24.15 3.22 16.17
N PHE A 103 -23.38 2.49 16.97
CA PHE A 103 -23.07 1.09 16.72
C PHE A 103 -24.32 0.20 16.61
N GLU A 104 -25.38 0.50 17.40
CA GLU A 104 -26.65 -0.20 17.36
C GLU A 104 -27.40 0.06 16.05
N SER A 105 -27.34 1.31 15.54
CA SER A 105 -27.97 1.66 14.25
C SER A 105 -27.23 1.00 13.08
N LEU A 106 -25.90 0.91 13.13
CA LEU A 106 -25.09 0.20 12.15
C LEU A 106 -25.43 -1.29 12.12
N GLU A 107 -25.50 -1.94 13.29
CA GLU A 107 -25.82 -3.36 13.36
C GLU A 107 -27.21 -3.68 12.82
N LYS A 108 -28.19 -2.83 13.14
CA LYS A 108 -29.57 -3.00 12.65
C LYS A 108 -29.70 -2.85 11.14
N ARG A 109 -28.91 -1.95 10.53
CA ARG A 109 -29.01 -1.61 9.11
C ARG A 109 -28.13 -2.48 8.23
N TYR A 110 -26.87 -2.74 8.64
CA TYR A 110 -25.85 -3.39 7.84
C TYR A 110 -25.29 -4.69 8.45
N GLY A 111 -25.83 -5.10 9.61
CA GLY A 111 -25.45 -6.36 10.23
C GLY A 111 -24.24 -6.25 11.18
N THR A 112 -24.01 -7.38 11.86
CA THR A 112 -22.99 -7.50 12.93
C THR A 112 -21.56 -7.37 12.40
N ALA A 113 -21.30 -7.78 11.15
CA ALA A 113 -19.95 -7.72 10.58
C ALA A 113 -19.49 -6.27 10.36
N VAL A 114 -20.33 -5.42 9.76
CA VAL A 114 -20.03 -3.99 9.59
C VAL A 114 -19.83 -3.32 10.94
N ARG A 115 -20.73 -3.57 11.92
CA ARG A 115 -20.55 -3.05 13.28
C ARG A 115 -19.19 -3.43 13.86
N ARG A 116 -18.78 -4.71 13.79
CA ARG A 116 -17.50 -5.20 14.33
C ARG A 116 -16.30 -4.50 13.68
N ILE A 117 -16.34 -4.31 12.36
CA ILE A 117 -15.25 -3.65 11.64
C ILE A 117 -15.14 -2.19 12.09
N VAL A 118 -16.23 -1.43 12.12
CA VAL A 118 -16.24 -0.01 12.53
C VAL A 118 -15.86 0.15 14.00
N GLU A 119 -16.40 -0.68 14.89
CA GLU A 119 -16.05 -0.65 16.32
C GLU A 119 -14.57 -1.00 16.56
N GLY A 120 -14.06 -1.98 15.83
CA GLY A 120 -12.66 -2.38 15.90
C GLY A 120 -11.73 -1.29 15.36
N GLU A 121 -12.11 -0.64 14.26
CA GLU A 121 -11.38 0.47 13.67
C GLU A 121 -11.28 1.65 14.65
N THR A 122 -12.39 2.03 15.28
CA THR A 122 -12.47 3.03 16.35
C THR A 122 -11.50 2.72 17.49
N LYS A 123 -11.44 1.46 17.97
CA LYS A 123 -10.50 1.05 19.03
C LYS A 123 -9.05 1.19 18.60
N VAL A 124 -8.70 0.73 17.39
CA VAL A 124 -7.34 0.84 16.83
C VAL A 124 -6.93 2.30 16.64
N SER A 125 -7.85 3.18 16.23
CA SER A 125 -7.61 4.63 16.09
C SER A 125 -7.28 5.29 17.42
N LYS A 126 -7.97 4.93 18.49
CA LYS A 126 -7.71 5.45 19.86
C LYS A 126 -6.34 5.03 20.37
N VAL A 127 -5.95 3.78 20.17
CA VAL A 127 -4.64 3.25 20.52
C VAL A 127 -3.52 4.00 19.77
N SER A 128 -3.64 4.19 18.46
CA SER A 128 -2.68 4.95 17.66
C SER A 128 -2.56 6.42 18.10
N SER A 129 -3.66 7.04 18.54
CA SER A 129 -3.66 8.41 19.03
C SER A 129 -3.03 8.58 20.42
N SER A 130 -3.11 7.58 21.29
CA SER A 130 -2.45 7.57 22.60
C SER A 130 -0.94 7.49 22.49
N LEU A 131 -0.41 6.60 21.63
CA LEU A 131 1.01 6.51 21.29
C LEU A 131 1.59 7.87 20.88
N SER A 132 0.80 8.64 20.12
CA SER A 132 1.26 9.93 19.62
C SER A 132 1.24 11.05 20.66
N LYS A 133 0.45 10.95 21.74
CA LYS A 133 0.39 11.95 22.83
C LYS A 133 1.49 11.77 23.87
N GLU A 134 1.91 10.54 24.14
CA GLU A 134 2.98 10.26 25.11
C GLU A 134 4.35 10.65 24.62
N GLU A 135 4.63 10.51 23.31
CA GLU A 135 5.88 11.01 22.71
C GLU A 135 6.02 12.56 22.85
N GLN A 136 4.92 13.29 22.92
CA GLN A 136 4.94 14.75 23.15
C GLN A 136 5.26 15.11 24.61
N ARG A 137 5.00 14.23 25.58
CA ARG A 137 5.30 14.47 27.01
C ARG A 137 6.75 14.19 27.35
N ASN A 138 7.40 13.29 26.65
CA ASN A 138 8.79 12.85 26.91
C ASN A 138 9.82 13.54 26.00
N GLY A 139 9.62 14.79 25.66
CA GLY A 139 10.48 15.74 24.99
C GLY A 139 11.83 15.24 24.45
N GLY A 140 11.95 15.10 23.14
CA GLY A 140 13.20 15.39 22.43
C GLY A 140 14.10 14.23 22.08
N ALA A 141 14.30 14.10 20.78
CA ALA A 141 15.51 13.66 20.10
C ALA A 141 16.17 12.32 20.51
N THR A 142 15.86 11.27 19.80
CA THR A 142 16.86 10.23 19.53
C THR A 142 16.68 9.67 18.11
N ASP A 143 17.71 9.91 17.31
CA ASP A 143 17.91 9.46 15.93
C ASP A 143 18.38 8.00 15.84
N SER A 144 17.77 7.06 16.56
CA SER A 144 18.09 5.67 16.33
C SER A 144 16.96 4.73 16.74
N VAL A 145 16.34 4.13 15.73
CA VAL A 145 15.38 3.02 15.86
C VAL A 145 15.98 1.83 16.63
N ALA A 146 17.30 1.69 16.65
CA ALA A 146 18.02 0.67 17.44
C ALA A 146 18.10 1.01 18.94
N THR A 147 18.02 2.29 19.34
CA THR A 147 18.07 2.74 20.74
C THR A 147 16.68 2.77 21.37
N ALA A 148 15.60 2.91 20.58
CA ALA A 148 14.23 2.83 21.05
C ALA A 148 13.84 1.40 21.49
N MET A 149 14.58 0.37 21.05
CA MET A 149 14.41 -1.01 21.52
C MET A 149 15.15 -1.30 22.84
N ALA A 150 15.84 -0.35 23.41
CA ALA A 150 16.72 -0.56 24.58
C ALA A 150 16.30 0.16 25.88
N SER A 151 15.17 0.90 25.91
CA SER A 151 14.69 1.58 27.13
C SER A 151 13.38 0.98 27.64
N ALA A 152 13.48 0.10 28.61
CA ALA A 152 12.45 -0.81 29.12
C ALA A 152 11.16 -0.17 29.71
N SER A 153 11.07 1.14 29.94
CA SER A 153 9.89 1.77 30.55
C SER A 153 8.93 2.45 29.57
N THR A 154 9.38 2.67 28.32
CA THR A 154 8.51 3.18 27.22
C THR A 154 8.12 2.05 26.25
N GLU A 155 8.78 0.90 26.36
CA GLU A 155 8.56 -0.31 25.57
C GLU A 155 7.29 -1.03 25.97
N ASP A 156 6.91 -1.03 27.25
CA ASP A 156 5.76 -1.77 27.73
C ASP A 156 4.44 -1.20 27.16
N VAL A 157 4.29 0.12 27.09
CA VAL A 157 3.07 0.76 26.56
C VAL A 157 2.99 0.58 25.03
N LYS A 158 4.10 0.73 24.31
CA LYS A 158 4.14 0.49 22.85
C LYS A 158 3.92 -0.98 22.50
N SER A 159 4.39 -1.88 23.32
CA SER A 159 4.22 -3.33 23.21
C SER A 159 2.77 -3.74 23.44
N GLU A 160 2.10 -3.13 24.41
CA GLU A 160 0.71 -3.43 24.76
C GLU A 160 -0.27 -2.88 23.71
N ASP A 161 -0.04 -1.69 23.18
CA ASP A 161 -0.81 -1.09 22.11
C ASP A 161 -0.65 -1.87 20.78
N LEU A 162 0.56 -2.30 20.43
CA LEU A 162 0.80 -3.20 19.30
C LEU A 162 0.15 -4.56 19.52
N ALA A 163 0.19 -5.10 20.75
CA ALA A 163 -0.46 -6.36 21.08
C ALA A 163 -1.98 -6.26 20.94
N GLN A 164 -2.61 -5.15 21.35
CA GLN A 164 -4.05 -4.90 21.15
C GLN A 164 -4.41 -4.78 19.66
N MET A 165 -3.57 -4.12 18.85
CA MET A 165 -3.74 -4.11 17.40
C MET A 165 -3.64 -5.52 16.81
N PHE A 166 -2.67 -6.33 17.25
CA PHE A 166 -2.55 -7.73 16.83
C PHE A 166 -3.74 -8.58 17.28
N LEU A 167 -4.26 -8.34 18.48
CA LEU A 167 -5.45 -9.05 18.98
C LEU A 167 -6.67 -8.74 18.11
N ALA A 168 -6.90 -7.47 17.77
CA ALA A 168 -7.97 -7.07 16.86
C ALA A 168 -7.83 -7.74 15.47
N MET A 169 -6.60 -7.92 14.97
CA MET A 169 -6.32 -8.64 13.71
C MET A 169 -6.68 -10.12 13.78
N THR A 170 -6.54 -10.77 14.96
CA THR A 170 -6.88 -12.20 15.09
C THR A 170 -8.38 -12.45 15.10
N GLU A 171 -9.16 -11.47 15.52
CA GLU A 171 -10.62 -11.55 15.55
C GLU A 171 -11.25 -11.22 14.18
N GLU A 172 -10.80 -10.15 13.53
CA GLU A 172 -11.34 -9.68 12.24
C GLU A 172 -10.28 -8.90 11.47
N VAL A 173 -9.67 -9.55 10.48
CA VAL A 173 -8.57 -8.94 9.67
C VAL A 173 -9.01 -7.71 8.88
N ARG A 174 -10.29 -7.61 8.54
CA ARG A 174 -10.85 -6.49 7.77
C ARG A 174 -10.72 -5.14 8.50
N ILE A 175 -10.68 -5.15 9.84
CA ILE A 175 -10.41 -3.97 10.67
C ILE A 175 -9.09 -3.30 10.23
N ILE A 176 -8.04 -4.08 10.13
CA ILE A 176 -6.72 -3.55 9.75
C ILE A 176 -6.67 -3.17 8.27
N ILE A 177 -7.38 -3.88 7.41
CA ILE A 177 -7.45 -3.55 5.98
C ILE A 177 -8.13 -2.18 5.78
N VAL A 178 -9.25 -1.93 6.45
CA VAL A 178 -9.93 -0.62 6.45
C VAL A 178 -9.00 0.45 7.01
N LYS A 179 -8.32 0.18 8.14
CA LYS A 179 -7.36 1.13 8.73
C LYS A 179 -6.17 1.44 7.84
N LEU A 180 -5.68 0.47 7.07
CA LEU A 180 -4.62 0.69 6.08
C LEU A 180 -5.09 1.55 4.91
N ALA A 181 -6.34 1.37 4.45
CA ALA A 181 -6.95 2.22 3.42
C ALA A 181 -7.15 3.66 3.91
N ASP A 182 -7.66 3.85 5.14
CA ASP A 182 -7.74 5.15 5.80
C ASP A 182 -6.36 5.82 5.90
N ARG A 183 -5.37 5.10 6.44
CA ARG A 183 -3.99 5.61 6.55
C ARG A 183 -3.42 6.00 5.19
N LEU A 184 -3.65 5.22 4.16
CA LEU A 184 -3.17 5.52 2.81
C LEU A 184 -3.80 6.82 2.28
N HIS A 185 -5.11 6.98 2.41
CA HIS A 185 -5.77 8.23 2.00
C HIS A 185 -5.27 9.42 2.81
N ASN A 186 -5.10 9.28 4.13
CA ASN A 186 -4.54 10.32 4.98
C ASN A 186 -3.11 10.69 4.58
N MET A 187 -2.29 9.74 4.13
CA MET A 187 -0.95 10.00 3.61
C MET A 187 -0.97 10.73 2.26
N ARG A 188 -1.92 10.41 1.37
CA ARG A 188 -2.11 11.10 0.08
C ARG A 188 -2.52 12.56 0.26
N THR A 189 -3.24 12.88 1.34
CA THR A 189 -3.76 14.23 1.64
C THR A 189 -2.98 14.94 2.75
N LEU A 190 -1.76 14.51 3.06
CA LEU A 190 -0.98 14.98 4.20
C LEU A 190 -0.54 16.46 4.08
N GLU A 191 -0.53 17.01 2.86
CA GLU A 191 -0.10 18.39 2.57
C GLU A 191 -0.91 19.45 3.32
N GLY A 192 -2.16 19.22 3.62
CA GLY A 192 -3.00 20.12 4.41
C GLY A 192 -2.60 20.28 5.88
N LEU A 193 -1.61 19.51 6.37
CA LEU A 193 -1.17 19.56 7.76
C LEU A 193 0.10 20.38 7.97
N LYS A 194 0.33 20.86 9.20
CA LYS A 194 1.59 21.54 9.59
C LYS A 194 2.80 20.61 9.42
N PRO A 195 3.98 21.13 8.98
CA PRO A 195 5.17 20.30 8.68
C PRO A 195 5.57 19.32 9.79
N ALA A 196 5.61 19.78 11.05
CA ALA A 196 5.97 18.90 12.18
C ALA A 196 5.00 17.72 12.35
N LYS A 197 3.69 17.94 12.08
CA LYS A 197 2.69 16.87 12.14
C LYS A 197 2.83 15.90 10.98
N ARG A 198 3.19 16.38 9.77
CA ARG A 198 3.46 15.52 8.60
C ARG A 198 4.58 14.54 8.91
N VAL A 199 5.72 15.05 9.42
CA VAL A 199 6.89 14.21 9.77
C VAL A 199 6.52 13.14 10.80
N LYS A 200 5.75 13.52 11.83
CA LYS A 200 5.32 12.56 12.86
C LYS A 200 4.48 11.43 12.29
N ILE A 201 3.44 11.76 11.51
CA ILE A 201 2.55 10.78 10.88
C ILE A 201 3.32 9.90 9.90
N ALA A 202 4.25 10.48 9.13
CA ALA A 202 5.08 9.74 8.19
C ALA A 202 5.99 8.72 8.90
N LYS A 203 6.64 9.11 9.99
CA LYS A 203 7.48 8.20 10.81
C LYS A 203 6.65 7.08 11.43
N GLU A 204 5.49 7.38 12.00
CA GLU A 204 4.55 6.38 12.52
C GLU A 204 4.12 5.39 11.42
N THR A 205 3.82 5.89 10.23
CA THR A 205 3.42 5.07 9.08
C THR A 205 4.53 4.09 8.66
N LEU A 206 5.80 4.54 8.64
CA LEU A 206 6.95 3.67 8.35
C LEU A 206 7.19 2.61 9.44
N LEU A 207 6.91 2.97 10.70
CA LEU A 207 7.18 2.08 11.83
C LEU A 207 6.09 1.03 12.03
N VAL A 208 4.83 1.37 11.81
CA VAL A 208 3.67 0.52 12.13
C VAL A 208 2.93 0.07 10.88
N PHE A 209 2.39 0.98 10.09
CA PHE A 209 1.42 0.65 9.03
C PHE A 209 2.05 -0.02 7.80
N ALA A 210 3.21 0.42 7.36
CA ALA A 210 3.90 -0.20 6.23
C ALA A 210 4.34 -1.65 6.54
N PRO A 211 4.90 -1.98 7.72
CA PRO A 211 5.12 -3.37 8.15
C PRO A 211 3.84 -4.21 8.23
N LEU A 212 2.72 -3.65 8.73
CA LEU A 212 1.44 -4.35 8.77
C LEU A 212 0.91 -4.68 7.37
N ALA A 213 0.95 -3.71 6.45
CA ALA A 213 0.59 -3.94 5.05
C ALA A 213 1.46 -5.03 4.40
N LYS A 214 2.76 -5.08 4.73
CA LYS A 214 3.67 -6.14 4.29
C LYS A 214 3.29 -7.50 4.86
N LEU A 215 2.92 -7.57 6.15
CA LEU A 215 2.51 -8.81 6.82
C LEU A 215 1.25 -9.40 6.17
N LEU A 216 0.28 -8.55 5.82
CA LEU A 216 -0.94 -8.93 5.12
C LEU A 216 -0.73 -9.20 3.61
N GLY A 217 0.49 -9.04 3.09
CA GLY A 217 0.78 -9.24 1.67
C GLY A 217 0.29 -8.10 0.76
N MET A 218 -0.17 -6.99 1.33
CA MET A 218 -0.72 -5.82 0.62
C MET A 218 0.40 -4.92 0.06
N TYR A 219 1.22 -5.47 -0.83
CA TYR A 219 2.45 -4.81 -1.28
C TYR A 219 2.22 -3.50 -2.04
N LYS A 220 1.09 -3.34 -2.74
CA LYS A 220 0.74 -2.08 -3.42
C LYS A 220 0.59 -0.95 -2.39
N ILE A 221 -0.20 -1.20 -1.35
CA ILE A 221 -0.40 -0.24 -0.25
C ILE A 221 0.90 0.00 0.52
N LYS A 222 1.60 -1.08 0.88
CA LYS A 222 2.91 -0.99 1.57
C LYS A 222 3.87 -0.08 0.82
N ASN A 223 4.03 -0.26 -0.49
CA ASN A 223 4.97 0.51 -1.30
C ASN A 223 4.59 1.98 -1.38
N GLU A 224 3.31 2.29 -1.54
CA GLU A 224 2.83 3.66 -1.58
C GLU A 224 2.95 4.35 -0.22
N LEU A 225 2.61 3.63 0.88
CA LEU A 225 2.82 4.14 2.24
C LEU A 225 4.31 4.42 2.51
N GLU A 226 5.22 3.54 2.10
CA GLU A 226 6.66 3.75 2.26
C GLU A 226 7.16 4.95 1.44
N ASP A 227 6.74 5.11 0.19
CA ASP A 227 7.17 6.22 -0.67
C ASP A 227 6.70 7.56 -0.13
N LEU A 228 5.39 7.69 0.14
CA LEU A 228 4.82 8.91 0.71
C LEU A 228 5.46 9.26 2.05
N SER A 229 5.63 8.26 2.92
CA SER A 229 6.23 8.49 4.23
C SER A 229 7.71 8.87 4.14
N PHE A 230 8.47 8.27 3.24
CA PHE A 230 9.88 8.61 3.04
C PHE A 230 10.03 10.06 2.59
N ARG A 231 9.17 10.51 1.67
CA ARG A 231 9.14 11.90 1.19
C ARG A 231 8.93 12.91 2.32
N TYR A 232 8.02 12.63 3.26
CA TYR A 232 7.71 13.56 4.36
C TYR A 232 8.62 13.42 5.58
N ALA A 233 9.08 12.19 5.89
CA ALA A 233 9.93 11.94 7.05
C ALA A 233 11.39 12.33 6.82
N TYR A 234 11.89 12.15 5.60
CA TYR A 234 13.30 12.33 5.22
C TYR A 234 13.43 13.03 3.86
N PRO A 235 12.97 14.29 3.71
CA PRO A 235 12.85 14.98 2.42
C PRO A 235 14.19 15.14 1.67
N ASN A 236 15.27 15.39 2.39
CA ASN A 236 16.61 15.56 1.77
C ASN A 236 17.14 14.24 1.22
N GLU A 237 17.05 13.18 2.02
CA GLU A 237 17.45 11.83 1.62
C GLU A 237 16.56 11.30 0.48
N TYR A 238 15.25 11.59 0.51
CA TYR A 238 14.34 11.25 -0.57
C TYR A 238 14.75 11.92 -1.88
N ALA A 239 15.02 13.23 -1.85
CA ALA A 239 15.40 13.99 -3.04
C ALA A 239 16.73 13.52 -3.63
N ASP A 240 17.74 13.25 -2.78
CA ASP A 240 19.03 12.73 -3.26
C ASP A 240 18.88 11.32 -3.85
N MET A 241 18.18 10.42 -3.16
CA MET A 241 17.91 9.06 -3.64
C MET A 241 17.12 9.07 -4.96
N ALA A 242 16.08 9.90 -5.06
CA ALA A 242 15.27 10.03 -6.27
C ALA A 242 16.11 10.50 -7.45
N ARG A 243 16.92 11.53 -7.27
CA ARG A 243 17.82 12.05 -8.32
C ARG A 243 18.82 10.99 -8.79
N ARG A 244 19.53 10.33 -7.87
CA ARG A 244 20.52 9.29 -8.19
C ARG A 244 19.89 8.08 -8.87
N CYS A 245 18.70 7.65 -8.39
CA CYS A 245 17.97 6.55 -9.03
C CYS A 245 17.47 6.92 -10.44
N ASP A 246 17.04 8.17 -10.66
CA ASP A 246 16.62 8.66 -11.99
C ASP A 246 17.80 8.67 -12.97
N GLU A 247 18.96 9.17 -12.54
CA GLU A 247 20.19 9.18 -13.35
C GLU A 247 20.61 7.75 -13.75
N LEU A 248 20.61 6.79 -12.78
CA LEU A 248 20.94 5.39 -13.04
C LEU A 248 19.89 4.69 -13.91
N SER A 249 18.60 5.00 -13.70
CA SER A 249 17.51 4.45 -14.51
C SER A 249 17.62 4.86 -15.95
N LYS A 250 17.91 6.14 -16.22
CA LYS A 250 18.11 6.65 -17.61
C LYS A 250 19.25 5.95 -18.33
N GLN A 251 20.35 5.63 -17.61
CA GLN A 251 21.47 4.90 -18.20
C GLN A 251 21.12 3.45 -18.57
N GLN A 252 20.16 2.86 -17.89
CA GLN A 252 19.75 1.46 -18.08
C GLN A 252 18.47 1.31 -18.92
N GLU A 253 17.73 2.40 -19.16
CA GLU A 253 16.40 2.36 -19.78
C GLU A 253 16.45 1.72 -21.18
N ASP A 254 17.40 2.13 -22.03
CA ASP A 254 17.57 1.58 -23.36
C ASP A 254 17.88 0.08 -23.35
N LEU A 255 18.71 -0.36 -22.39
CA LEU A 255 19.07 -1.77 -22.25
C LEU A 255 17.86 -2.61 -21.79
N VAL A 256 17.13 -2.10 -20.79
CA VAL A 256 15.92 -2.77 -20.25
C VAL A 256 14.83 -2.84 -21.31
N GLN A 257 14.62 -1.77 -22.06
CA GLN A 257 13.61 -1.71 -23.10
C GLN A 257 13.95 -2.66 -24.27
N LYS A 258 15.21 -2.67 -24.71
CA LYS A 258 15.68 -3.64 -25.72
C LYS A 258 15.51 -5.08 -25.23
N ALA A 259 15.95 -5.38 -24.01
CA ALA A 259 15.80 -6.71 -23.44
C ALA A 259 14.32 -7.14 -23.31
N ALA A 260 13.44 -6.23 -22.90
CA ALA A 260 12.01 -6.50 -22.79
C ALA A 260 11.38 -6.78 -24.17
N LEU A 261 11.72 -5.99 -25.20
CA LEU A 261 11.21 -6.19 -26.56
C LEU A 261 11.71 -7.52 -27.15
N THR A 262 13.02 -7.82 -27.06
CA THR A 262 13.60 -9.08 -27.55
C THR A 262 12.98 -10.29 -26.86
N LEU A 263 12.73 -10.17 -25.55
CA LEU A 263 12.07 -11.23 -24.79
C LEU A 263 10.60 -11.40 -25.22
N GLN A 264 9.89 -10.30 -25.46
CA GLN A 264 8.50 -10.34 -25.91
C GLN A 264 8.37 -10.98 -27.29
N GLU A 265 9.22 -10.61 -28.24
CA GLU A 265 9.27 -11.24 -29.57
C GLU A 265 9.54 -12.75 -29.47
N ARG A 266 10.55 -13.13 -28.69
CA ARG A 266 10.90 -14.55 -28.49
C ARG A 266 9.78 -15.36 -27.85
N MET A 267 9.03 -14.78 -26.91
CA MET A 267 7.90 -15.45 -26.28
C MET A 267 6.67 -15.53 -27.21
N GLN A 268 6.46 -14.55 -28.07
CA GLN A 268 5.39 -14.58 -29.09
C GLN A 268 5.63 -15.66 -30.15
N ASP A 269 6.89 -15.94 -30.47
CA ASP A 269 7.28 -16.96 -31.46
C ASP A 269 7.34 -18.37 -30.90
N ASP A 270 7.16 -18.55 -29.60
CA ASP A 270 7.25 -19.86 -28.95
C ASP A 270 5.96 -20.67 -29.10
N ASP A 271 6.05 -21.83 -29.74
CA ASP A 271 4.89 -22.68 -30.03
C ASP A 271 4.21 -23.23 -28.77
N PHE A 272 4.99 -23.52 -27.72
CA PHE A 272 4.42 -23.98 -26.45
C PHE A 272 3.62 -22.89 -25.77
N LEU A 273 4.10 -21.65 -25.75
CA LEU A 273 3.37 -20.51 -25.18
C LEU A 273 2.14 -20.16 -26.00
N ARG A 274 2.20 -20.24 -27.34
CA ARG A 274 1.04 -20.08 -28.22
C ARG A 274 -0.03 -21.15 -28.01
N GLY A 275 0.37 -22.37 -27.74
CA GLY A 275 -0.54 -23.47 -27.45
C GLY A 275 -1.01 -23.54 -26.00
N SER A 276 -0.26 -22.97 -25.06
CA SER A 276 -0.65 -22.83 -23.68
C SER A 276 -1.45 -21.53 -23.55
N THR A 277 -2.70 -21.56 -23.33
CA THR A 277 -3.66 -20.47 -23.19
C THR A 277 -3.29 -19.42 -22.12
N VAL A 278 -2.06 -18.92 -22.15
CA VAL A 278 -1.49 -18.02 -21.15
C VAL A 278 -1.09 -16.71 -21.80
N GLY A 279 -1.74 -15.63 -21.40
CA GLY A 279 -1.30 -14.27 -21.75
C GLY A 279 -0.01 -13.91 -21.01
N VAL A 280 0.88 -13.17 -21.67
CA VAL A 280 2.17 -12.74 -21.10
C VAL A 280 2.21 -11.21 -21.04
N THR A 281 2.50 -10.66 -19.88
CA THR A 281 2.79 -9.24 -19.71
C THR A 281 4.23 -9.07 -19.21
N ILE A 282 5.00 -8.24 -19.90
CA ILE A 282 6.37 -7.91 -19.51
C ILE A 282 6.38 -6.47 -18.99
N GLN A 283 6.87 -6.28 -17.77
CA GLN A 283 6.92 -4.99 -17.10
C GLN A 283 8.33 -4.72 -16.58
N ALA A 284 8.88 -3.55 -16.91
CA ALA A 284 10.03 -3.02 -16.19
C ALA A 284 9.58 -2.62 -14.77
N LYS A 285 10.30 -3.06 -13.75
CA LYS A 285 10.00 -2.73 -12.35
C LYS A 285 10.95 -1.66 -11.86
N SER A 286 10.42 -0.50 -11.45
CA SER A 286 11.18 0.50 -10.71
C SER A 286 11.53 0.00 -9.30
N LYS A 287 12.68 0.41 -8.79
CA LYS A 287 13.09 0.09 -7.40
C LYS A 287 12.38 1.00 -6.42
N GLU A 288 12.02 0.45 -5.28
CA GLU A 288 11.39 1.18 -4.17
C GLU A 288 12.45 1.99 -3.43
N LEU A 289 12.37 3.33 -3.47
CA LEU A 289 13.38 4.25 -2.92
C LEU A 289 13.63 4.02 -1.43
N TYR A 290 12.57 3.84 -0.64
CA TYR A 290 12.71 3.56 0.79
C TYR A 290 13.40 2.21 1.06
N GLY A 291 13.10 1.20 0.25
CA GLY A 291 13.78 -0.10 0.33
C GLY A 291 15.28 0.00 0.09
N LEU A 292 15.69 0.80 -0.91
CA LEU A 292 17.10 1.11 -1.20
C LEU A 292 17.76 1.88 -0.04
N HIS A 293 17.13 2.95 0.43
CA HIS A 293 17.60 3.75 1.55
C HIS A 293 17.84 2.87 2.80
N ARG A 294 16.91 1.99 3.13
CA ARG A 294 17.05 1.06 4.26
C ARG A 294 18.21 0.08 4.07
N GLN A 295 18.42 -0.45 2.86
CA GLN A 295 19.54 -1.35 2.57
C GLN A 295 20.90 -0.63 2.72
N LEU A 296 21.00 0.62 2.24
CA LEU A 296 22.21 1.44 2.40
C LEU A 296 22.50 1.69 3.89
N ARG A 297 21.52 2.15 4.65
CA ARG A 297 21.65 2.38 6.10
C ARG A 297 22.06 1.11 6.86
N GLN A 298 21.49 -0.03 6.52
CA GLN A 298 21.87 -1.30 7.14
C GLN A 298 23.33 -1.68 6.83
N SER A 299 23.81 -1.48 5.59
CA SER A 299 25.20 -1.76 5.23
C SER A 299 26.18 -0.83 5.98
N GLU A 300 25.84 0.44 6.15
CA GLU A 300 26.64 1.41 6.94
C GLU A 300 26.71 1.00 8.42
N THR A 301 25.59 0.59 9.01
CA THR A 301 25.53 0.20 10.42
C THR A 301 26.31 -1.08 10.70
N GLN A 302 26.22 -2.07 9.80
CA GLN A 302 26.97 -3.33 9.91
C GLN A 302 28.49 -3.11 9.84
N ASN A 303 28.94 -2.10 9.09
CA ASN A 303 30.36 -1.76 8.96
C ASN A 303 30.89 -0.85 10.08
N ARG A 304 30.03 -0.24 10.90
CA ARG A 304 30.40 0.59 12.06
C ARG A 304 30.48 -0.20 13.37
N GLY A 305 30.01 -1.44 13.43
CA GLY A 305 30.03 -2.26 14.65
C GLY A 305 31.42 -2.78 15.02
N ALA A 306 31.67 -3.02 16.32
CA ALA A 306 32.94 -3.52 16.86
C ALA A 306 33.38 -4.90 16.30
N PHE A 307 32.53 -5.58 15.56
CA PHE A 307 32.78 -6.84 14.85
C PHE A 307 32.64 -6.67 13.33
N ALA A 308 32.99 -5.50 12.80
CA ALA A 308 32.97 -5.26 11.36
C ALA A 308 33.79 -6.35 10.64
N LYS A 309 33.13 -7.30 10.02
CA LYS A 309 33.73 -8.11 8.98
C LYS A 309 34.10 -7.14 7.86
N ASN A 310 35.31 -7.22 7.30
CA ASN A 310 35.81 -6.40 6.18
C ASN A 310 34.85 -6.51 4.94
N GLY A 311 33.66 -5.96 5.04
CA GLY A 311 32.70 -5.85 3.97
C GLY A 311 32.71 -4.42 3.45
N GLU A 312 32.83 -4.26 2.15
CA GLU A 312 32.67 -2.96 1.48
C GLU A 312 31.30 -2.39 1.80
N VAL A 313 31.24 -1.09 2.13
CA VAL A 313 29.98 -0.36 2.26
C VAL A 313 29.35 -0.33 0.89
N LYS A 314 28.18 -0.95 0.74
CA LYS A 314 27.46 -0.96 -0.56
C LYS A 314 27.05 0.45 -0.92
N THR A 315 27.37 0.85 -2.13
CA THR A 315 26.91 2.10 -2.71
C THR A 315 25.51 1.91 -3.35
N ILE A 316 24.87 3.01 -3.72
CA ILE A 316 23.57 2.93 -4.43
C ILE A 316 23.78 2.25 -5.79
N GLU A 317 24.90 2.50 -6.44
CA GLU A 317 25.30 1.92 -7.71
C GLU A 317 25.42 0.38 -7.58
N ASP A 318 26.03 -0.13 -6.52
CA ASP A 318 26.15 -1.58 -6.28
C ASP A 318 24.79 -2.26 -6.09
N ILE A 319 23.86 -1.59 -5.42
CA ILE A 319 22.50 -2.10 -5.20
C ILE A 319 21.64 -1.93 -6.44
N PHE A 320 21.88 -0.87 -7.24
CA PHE A 320 21.10 -0.51 -8.43
C PHE A 320 21.55 -1.23 -9.70
N GLN A 321 22.67 -1.94 -9.69
CA GLN A 321 23.27 -2.62 -10.86
C GLN A 321 22.31 -3.61 -11.55
N VAL A 322 21.24 -4.02 -10.91
CA VAL A 322 20.30 -4.99 -11.47
C VAL A 322 18.99 -4.31 -11.84
N ALA A 323 18.81 -4.01 -13.13
CA ALA A 323 17.50 -3.67 -13.66
C ALA A 323 16.54 -4.87 -13.50
N GLN A 324 15.26 -4.62 -13.22
CA GLN A 324 14.30 -5.69 -12.98
C GLN A 324 13.24 -5.73 -14.08
N ILE A 325 13.09 -6.88 -14.71
CA ILE A 325 11.97 -7.19 -15.60
C ILE A 325 11.07 -8.20 -14.88
N ARG A 326 9.78 -7.93 -14.82
CA ARG A 326 8.76 -8.85 -14.32
C ARG A 326 7.98 -9.42 -15.49
N ILE A 327 7.94 -10.74 -15.57
CA ILE A 327 7.11 -11.48 -16.52
C ILE A 327 5.91 -11.99 -15.74
N ILE A 328 4.72 -11.56 -16.13
CA ILE A 328 3.44 -11.97 -15.52
C ILE A 328 2.74 -12.88 -16.52
N LEU A 329 2.40 -14.09 -16.06
CA LEU A 329 1.67 -15.07 -16.84
C LEU A 329 0.20 -15.04 -16.39
N HIS A 330 -0.72 -14.76 -17.33
CA HIS A 330 -2.15 -14.65 -17.07
C HIS A 330 -2.87 -15.90 -17.57
N ASP A 331 -3.75 -16.46 -16.74
CA ASP A 331 -4.72 -17.45 -17.21
C ASP A 331 -5.74 -16.77 -18.14
N THR A 332 -5.85 -17.26 -19.37
CA THR A 332 -6.79 -16.74 -20.37
C THR A 332 -8.18 -17.39 -20.29
N GLY A 333 -8.50 -18.08 -19.18
CA GLY A 333 -9.82 -18.68 -18.93
C GLY A 333 -10.03 -20.09 -19.48
N ASN A 334 -9.14 -20.61 -20.33
CA ASN A 334 -9.26 -21.98 -20.88
C ASN A 334 -8.86 -23.08 -19.86
N LEU A 335 -8.36 -22.70 -18.69
CA LEU A 335 -8.10 -23.60 -17.56
C LEU A 335 -9.32 -23.79 -16.65
N ALA A 336 -10.45 -23.13 -16.94
CA ALA A 336 -11.64 -23.15 -16.10
C ALA A 336 -12.25 -24.55 -15.88
N GLY A 337 -12.00 -25.50 -16.80
CA GLY A 337 -12.44 -26.89 -16.67
C GLY A 337 -11.49 -27.82 -15.89
N LEU A 338 -10.31 -27.35 -15.48
CA LEU A 338 -9.33 -28.16 -14.78
C LEU A 338 -9.49 -28.04 -13.24
N SER A 339 -9.13 -29.14 -12.54
CA SER A 339 -9.00 -29.09 -11.08
C SER A 339 -7.96 -28.04 -10.63
N SER A 340 -8.06 -27.54 -9.40
CA SER A 340 -7.10 -26.59 -8.83
C SER A 340 -5.66 -27.09 -8.92
N GLU A 341 -5.48 -28.39 -8.70
CA GLU A 341 -4.17 -29.07 -8.74
C GLU A 341 -3.60 -29.12 -10.16
N ALA A 342 -4.44 -29.48 -11.15
CA ALA A 342 -4.04 -29.51 -12.57
C ALA A 342 -3.69 -28.11 -13.10
N ARG A 343 -4.43 -27.07 -12.69
CA ARG A 343 -4.11 -25.67 -13.00
C ARG A 343 -2.75 -25.26 -12.44
N GLN A 344 -2.46 -25.63 -11.20
CA GLN A 344 -1.18 -25.29 -10.55
C GLN A 344 0.00 -26.00 -11.23
N VAL A 345 -0.15 -27.26 -11.62
CA VAL A 345 0.87 -28.02 -12.36
C VAL A 345 1.14 -27.35 -13.71
N GLN A 346 0.09 -26.99 -14.45
CA GLN A 346 0.22 -26.32 -15.75
C GLN A 346 0.91 -24.96 -15.62
N ALA A 347 0.51 -24.14 -14.64
CA ALA A 347 1.13 -22.84 -14.37
C ALA A 347 2.63 -23.01 -14.05
N SER A 348 3.00 -24.00 -13.25
CA SER A 348 4.41 -24.28 -12.93
C SER A 348 5.21 -24.66 -14.18
N ARG A 349 4.64 -25.50 -15.05
CA ARG A 349 5.28 -25.90 -16.33
C ARG A 349 5.56 -24.69 -17.22
N VAL A 350 4.59 -23.78 -17.35
CA VAL A 350 4.77 -22.55 -18.13
C VAL A 350 5.84 -21.65 -17.52
N CYS A 351 5.88 -21.49 -16.19
CA CYS A 351 6.93 -20.72 -15.52
C CYS A 351 8.34 -21.28 -15.79
N TYR A 352 8.55 -22.59 -15.69
CA TYR A 352 9.85 -23.21 -15.98
C TYR A 352 10.20 -23.15 -17.46
N HIS A 353 9.22 -23.24 -18.36
CA HIS A 353 9.45 -23.07 -19.80
C HIS A 353 9.95 -21.66 -20.12
N VAL A 354 9.29 -20.62 -19.56
CA VAL A 354 9.71 -19.23 -19.70
C VAL A 354 11.11 -19.00 -19.12
N LEU A 355 11.44 -19.61 -17.98
CA LEU A 355 12.79 -19.57 -17.43
C LEU A 355 13.81 -20.17 -18.40
N GLY A 356 13.45 -21.27 -19.06
CA GLY A 356 14.27 -21.92 -20.11
C GLY A 356 14.52 -20.97 -21.30
N ILE A 357 13.50 -20.25 -21.77
CA ILE A 357 13.63 -19.25 -22.83
C ILE A 357 14.62 -18.16 -22.40
N VAL A 358 14.45 -17.60 -21.19
CA VAL A 358 15.33 -16.54 -20.68
C VAL A 358 16.79 -17.00 -20.59
N HIS A 359 17.03 -18.21 -20.09
CA HIS A 359 18.39 -18.77 -19.96
C HIS A 359 18.99 -19.21 -21.30
N ALA A 360 18.18 -19.51 -22.32
CA ALA A 360 18.64 -19.76 -23.68
C ALA A 360 19.05 -18.48 -24.41
N MET A 361 18.42 -17.34 -24.06
CA MET A 361 18.73 -16.03 -24.65
C MET A 361 19.96 -15.37 -24.01
N TRP A 362 20.10 -15.48 -22.68
CA TRP A 362 21.13 -14.75 -21.93
C TRP A 362 21.85 -15.65 -20.93
N PRO A 363 23.16 -15.52 -20.78
CA PRO A 363 23.90 -16.25 -19.76
C PRO A 363 23.47 -15.84 -18.35
N ARG A 364 23.24 -16.82 -17.50
CA ARG A 364 22.86 -16.61 -16.11
C ARG A 364 24.05 -16.24 -15.24
N VAL A 365 23.83 -15.41 -14.22
CA VAL A 365 24.80 -15.17 -13.15
C VAL A 365 24.71 -16.31 -12.12
N PRO A 366 25.80 -17.07 -11.89
CA PRO A 366 25.78 -18.19 -10.93
C PRO A 366 25.37 -17.74 -9.52
N GLY A 367 24.66 -18.59 -8.80
CA GLY A 367 24.26 -18.34 -7.41
C GLY A 367 23.06 -17.37 -7.22
N ASN A 368 22.56 -16.74 -8.28
CA ASN A 368 21.49 -15.74 -8.20
C ASN A 368 20.11 -16.25 -8.65
N MET A 369 19.92 -17.57 -8.69
CA MET A 369 18.60 -18.15 -8.94
C MET A 369 17.90 -18.49 -7.64
N LYS A 370 16.59 -18.11 -7.53
CA LYS A 370 15.72 -18.49 -6.43
C LYS A 370 14.44 -19.10 -6.99
N ASP A 371 14.20 -20.33 -6.59
CA ASP A 371 13.02 -21.11 -7.02
C ASP A 371 12.01 -21.15 -5.88
N TYR A 372 11.03 -20.24 -5.92
CA TYR A 372 9.92 -20.19 -4.96
C TYR A 372 8.69 -20.97 -5.46
N ILE A 373 8.80 -21.71 -6.59
CA ILE A 373 7.79 -22.70 -7.00
C ILE A 373 8.10 -24.03 -6.30
N ALA A 374 9.34 -24.49 -6.38
CA ALA A 374 9.79 -25.71 -5.70
C ALA A 374 9.85 -25.54 -4.19
N THR A 375 10.23 -24.34 -3.69
CA THR A 375 10.36 -24.02 -2.26
C THR A 375 9.58 -22.74 -1.95
N PRO A 376 8.24 -22.82 -1.84
CA PRO A 376 7.40 -21.64 -1.58
C PRO A 376 7.74 -20.95 -0.25
N LYS A 377 7.57 -19.64 -0.18
CA LYS A 377 7.67 -18.91 1.09
C LYS A 377 6.48 -19.25 1.99
N LEU A 378 6.63 -19.04 3.30
CA LEU A 378 5.60 -19.31 4.31
C LEU A 378 4.23 -18.68 4.00
N ILE A 379 4.20 -17.55 3.28
CA ILE A 379 3.00 -16.84 2.84
C ILE A 379 2.43 -17.37 1.51
N GLY A 380 2.89 -18.53 1.02
CA GLY A 380 2.43 -19.11 -0.24
C GLY A 380 2.93 -18.41 -1.52
N TYR A 381 3.87 -17.45 -1.42
CA TYR A 381 4.45 -16.76 -2.57
C TYR A 381 5.22 -17.75 -3.47
N LYS A 382 4.87 -17.78 -4.75
CA LYS A 382 5.47 -18.62 -5.79
C LYS A 382 5.98 -17.76 -6.95
N ALA A 383 7.25 -17.88 -7.28
CA ALA A 383 7.87 -17.21 -8.42
C ALA A 383 9.24 -17.80 -8.72
N LEU A 384 9.75 -17.55 -9.90
CA LEU A 384 11.15 -17.82 -10.27
C LEU A 384 11.88 -16.48 -10.36
N HIS A 385 13.04 -16.41 -9.70
CA HIS A 385 13.91 -15.23 -9.80
C HIS A 385 15.26 -15.69 -10.36
N THR A 386 15.74 -15.01 -11.38
CA THR A 386 17.05 -15.26 -11.98
C THR A 386 17.72 -13.93 -12.32
N VAL A 387 19.03 -13.93 -12.37
CA VAL A 387 19.84 -12.80 -12.86
C VAL A 387 20.57 -13.24 -14.10
N VAL A 388 20.42 -12.48 -15.17
CA VAL A 388 21.02 -12.73 -16.49
C VAL A 388 21.78 -11.51 -16.98
N LEU A 389 22.66 -11.72 -17.95
CA LEU A 389 23.43 -10.68 -18.62
C LEU A 389 22.89 -10.56 -20.05
N PRO A 390 21.99 -9.58 -20.32
CA PRO A 390 21.42 -9.37 -21.64
C PRO A 390 22.39 -8.73 -22.63
#